data_3e4be3c2f9d03a891c0a06f395d18d02
#
_entry.id   3e4be3c2f9d03a891c0a06f395d18d02
#
_cell.length_a   1.000
_cell.length_b   1.000
_cell.length_c   1.000
_cell.angle_alpha   90.00
_cell.angle_beta   90.00
_cell.angle_gamma   90.00
#
_symmetry.space_group_name_H-M   'P 1'
#
loop_
_entity.id
_entity.type
_entity.pdbx_description
1 polymer ?
#
loop_
_entity_poly.entity_id
_entity_poly.type
_entity_poly.pdbx_seq_one_letter_code
_entity_poly.pdbx_strand_id
1 'polypeptide(L)'
;MKSPFGFIVTPVNDTRYDNVKKIGGIDFITSSSKEDHIVSNRFANVVATPLNYKGEVKVGDILVVHHNVFKYYNDMKGRERSGRSFLKDNLFIVEPNQFFMYKQDEKWKSHLDYCFVKPSSKEESVIFNSDKYQALTGTIEITNPELTSLGVKEGDKVCFKPESEYEFKIDDKTLYRMKSKNITMIL
;
A
#
# COMPACT_ATOMS: atom_id res chain seq x y z
N MET A 1 -14.04 19.19 10.03
CA MET A 1 -14.20 17.84 10.61
C MET A 1 -12.98 17.59 11.49
N LYS A 2 -13.09 16.91 12.64
CA LYS A 2 -11.97 16.65 13.56
C LYS A 2 -12.09 15.22 14.06
N SER A 3 -10.94 14.51 14.13
CA SER A 3 -10.87 13.16 14.70
C SER A 3 -9.86 13.15 15.85
N PRO A 4 -10.15 12.51 16.99
CA PRO A 4 -9.18 12.48 18.09
C PRO A 4 -7.96 11.59 17.80
N PHE A 5 -8.13 10.45 17.15
CA PHE A 5 -7.08 9.43 17.06
C PHE A 5 -6.76 8.93 15.65
N GLY A 6 -7.68 9.00 14.68
CA GLY A 6 -7.50 8.48 13.33
C GLY A 6 -7.50 9.57 12.27
N PHE A 7 -6.91 9.28 11.13
CA PHE A 7 -7.06 10.10 9.93
C PHE A 7 -8.46 9.89 9.36
N ILE A 8 -9.10 10.96 8.92
CA ILE A 8 -10.32 10.85 8.12
C ILE A 8 -9.91 10.92 6.66
N VAL A 9 -10.33 9.95 5.89
CA VAL A 9 -9.92 9.80 4.49
C VAL A 9 -11.09 9.50 3.58
N THR A 10 -10.92 9.76 2.29
CA THR A 10 -11.76 9.25 1.19
C THR A 10 -10.92 8.35 0.28
N PRO A 11 -11.50 7.33 -0.36
CA PRO A 11 -10.77 6.58 -1.38
C PRO A 11 -10.43 7.51 -2.56
N VAL A 12 -9.25 7.33 -3.15
CA VAL A 12 -8.87 8.03 -4.38
C VAL A 12 -9.85 7.65 -5.50
N ASN A 13 -10.23 8.62 -6.34
CA ASN A 13 -11.26 8.51 -7.38
C ASN A 13 -12.66 8.18 -6.85
N ASP A 14 -12.92 8.39 -5.55
CA ASP A 14 -14.19 8.13 -4.88
C ASP A 14 -14.71 6.69 -5.02
N THR A 15 -13.85 5.74 -5.40
CA THR A 15 -14.17 4.33 -5.58
C THR A 15 -13.48 3.45 -4.55
N ARG A 16 -14.23 2.50 -3.97
CA ARG A 16 -13.69 1.52 -3.01
C ARG A 16 -12.91 0.38 -3.68
N TYR A 17 -13.12 0.20 -4.99
CA TYR A 17 -12.51 -0.87 -5.77
C TYR A 17 -11.93 -0.32 -7.07
N ASP A 18 -10.81 -0.85 -7.46
CA ASP A 18 -10.14 -0.60 -8.74
C ASP A 18 -10.35 -1.82 -9.66
N ASN A 19 -11.62 -2.12 -9.92
CA ASN A 19 -12.04 -3.28 -10.70
C ASN A 19 -12.56 -2.94 -12.09
N VAL A 20 -12.43 -1.70 -12.54
CA VAL A 20 -12.85 -1.24 -13.86
C VAL A 20 -11.64 -0.78 -14.65
N LYS A 21 -11.38 -1.40 -15.80
CA LYS A 21 -10.35 -0.95 -16.75
C LYS A 21 -11.02 -0.38 -18.00
N LYS A 22 -10.58 0.79 -18.43
CA LYS A 22 -10.99 1.37 -19.72
C LYS A 22 -10.09 0.85 -20.84
N ILE A 23 -10.70 0.14 -21.81
CA ILE A 23 -10.01 -0.35 -23.01
C ILE A 23 -10.80 0.15 -24.22
N GLY A 24 -10.18 0.99 -25.07
CA GLY A 24 -10.85 1.54 -26.26
C GLY A 24 -12.09 2.39 -25.95
N GLY A 25 -12.15 3.02 -24.76
CA GLY A 25 -13.30 3.83 -24.31
C GLY A 25 -14.46 3.04 -23.69
N ILE A 26 -14.32 1.72 -23.57
CA ILE A 26 -15.32 0.83 -22.95
C ILE A 26 -14.84 0.40 -21.57
N ASP A 27 -15.74 0.42 -20.58
CA ASP A 27 -15.45 -0.01 -19.22
C ASP A 27 -15.53 -1.54 -19.11
N PHE A 28 -14.42 -2.18 -18.78
CA PHE A 28 -14.33 -3.62 -18.50
C PHE A 28 -14.24 -3.86 -17.00
N ILE A 29 -15.19 -4.62 -16.45
CA ILE A 29 -15.12 -5.08 -15.07
C ILE A 29 -14.15 -6.26 -14.99
N THR A 30 -13.02 -6.07 -14.32
CA THR A 30 -11.95 -7.08 -14.19
C THR A 30 -12.22 -8.10 -13.09
N SER A 31 -13.03 -7.75 -12.09
CA SER A 31 -13.49 -8.65 -11.03
C SER A 31 -14.86 -8.20 -10.52
N SER A 32 -15.79 -9.13 -10.38
CA SER A 32 -17.10 -8.89 -9.75
C SER A 32 -17.09 -9.18 -8.24
N SER A 33 -16.02 -9.78 -7.72
CA SER A 33 -15.90 -10.13 -6.30
C SER A 33 -15.55 -8.93 -5.44
N LYS A 34 -16.48 -8.47 -4.63
CA LYS A 34 -16.27 -7.40 -3.64
C LYS A 34 -15.44 -7.86 -2.43
N GLU A 35 -15.19 -9.15 -2.31
CA GLU A 35 -14.33 -9.73 -1.26
C GLU A 35 -12.88 -9.85 -1.68
N ASP A 36 -12.59 -9.70 -2.98
CA ASP A 36 -11.24 -9.79 -3.50
C ASP A 36 -10.39 -8.59 -3.03
N HIS A 37 -9.37 -8.91 -2.24
CA HIS A 37 -8.44 -7.91 -1.71
C HIS A 37 -7.51 -7.32 -2.77
N ILE A 38 -7.36 -8.00 -3.92
CA ILE A 38 -6.48 -7.56 -5.02
C ILE A 38 -7.06 -6.32 -5.70
N VAL A 39 -8.39 -6.27 -5.84
CA VAL A 39 -9.10 -5.16 -6.50
C VAL A 39 -9.58 -4.08 -5.52
N SER A 40 -9.35 -4.25 -4.23
CA SER A 40 -9.65 -3.22 -3.24
C SER A 40 -8.74 -2.01 -3.44
N ASN A 41 -9.32 -0.81 -3.49
CA ASN A 41 -8.55 0.42 -3.56
C ASN A 41 -7.62 0.53 -2.33
N ARG A 42 -6.37 0.90 -2.58
CA ARG A 42 -5.33 1.03 -1.57
C ARG A 42 -4.89 2.47 -1.34
N PHE A 43 -5.46 3.40 -2.08
CA PHE A 43 -5.08 4.81 -2.04
C PHE A 43 -6.18 5.63 -1.39
N ALA A 44 -5.80 6.43 -0.41
CA ALA A 44 -6.71 7.23 0.41
C ALA A 44 -6.27 8.70 0.43
N ASN A 45 -7.15 9.63 0.10
CA ASN A 45 -6.93 11.07 0.27
C ASN A 45 -7.18 11.46 1.73
N VAL A 46 -6.25 12.17 2.35
CA VAL A 46 -6.41 12.69 3.72
C VAL A 46 -7.31 13.91 3.73
N VAL A 47 -8.46 13.78 4.40
CA VAL A 47 -9.43 14.88 4.61
C VAL A 47 -9.21 15.58 5.95
N ALA A 48 -8.81 14.84 6.98
CA ALA A 48 -8.44 15.40 8.27
C ALA A 48 -7.42 14.52 8.99
N THR A 49 -6.48 15.18 9.70
CA THR A 49 -5.51 14.52 10.57
C THR A 49 -6.03 14.41 12.00
N PRO A 50 -5.50 13.48 12.81
CA PRO A 50 -5.83 13.42 14.24
C PRO A 50 -5.43 14.71 14.97
N LEU A 51 -6.21 15.07 16.02
CA LEU A 51 -6.02 16.33 16.74
C LEU A 51 -4.61 16.55 17.30
N ASN A 52 -3.99 15.49 17.81
CA ASN A 52 -2.64 15.53 18.42
C ASN A 52 -1.55 14.92 17.51
N TYR A 53 -1.83 14.81 16.21
CA TYR A 53 -0.85 14.25 15.28
C TYR A 53 0.34 15.19 15.10
N LYS A 54 1.54 14.67 15.35
CA LYS A 54 2.82 15.40 15.22
C LYS A 54 3.70 14.90 14.09
N GLY A 55 3.19 13.98 13.27
CA GLY A 55 3.92 13.46 12.11
C GLY A 55 3.85 14.37 10.89
N GLU A 56 4.41 13.90 9.79
CA GLU A 56 4.55 14.69 8.56
C GLU A 56 3.31 14.71 7.66
N VAL A 57 2.40 13.74 7.80
CA VAL A 57 1.21 13.61 6.96
C VAL A 57 0.28 14.81 7.16
N LYS A 58 -0.18 15.39 6.05
CA LYS A 58 -1.04 16.57 6.02
C LYS A 58 -2.36 16.28 5.30
N VAL A 59 -3.31 17.17 5.47
CA VAL A 59 -4.54 17.17 4.66
C VAL A 59 -4.17 17.37 3.19
N GLY A 60 -4.75 16.55 2.32
CA GLY A 60 -4.45 16.51 0.88
C GLY A 60 -3.40 15.47 0.47
N ASP A 61 -2.62 14.94 1.41
CA ASP A 61 -1.70 13.84 1.10
C ASP A 61 -2.47 12.56 0.73
N ILE A 62 -1.80 11.66 -0.01
CA ILE A 62 -2.34 10.36 -0.36
C ILE A 62 -1.66 9.29 0.50
N LEU A 63 -2.44 8.47 1.18
CA LEU A 63 -1.96 7.33 1.96
C LEU A 63 -2.10 6.03 1.16
N VAL A 64 -1.13 5.13 1.28
CA VAL A 64 -1.29 3.72 0.88
C VAL A 64 -1.73 2.93 2.11
N VAL A 65 -2.99 2.47 2.06
CA VAL A 65 -3.67 1.87 3.21
C VAL A 65 -3.79 0.35 3.09
N HIS A 66 -4.14 -0.27 4.20
CA HIS A 66 -4.47 -1.69 4.23
C HIS A 66 -5.74 -1.97 3.41
N HIS A 67 -5.77 -3.11 2.69
CA HIS A 67 -6.90 -3.49 1.82
C HIS A 67 -8.26 -3.54 2.53
N ASN A 68 -8.29 -3.75 3.83
CA ASN A 68 -9.52 -3.81 4.62
C ASN A 68 -10.16 -2.44 4.89
N VAL A 69 -9.47 -1.34 4.63
CA VAL A 69 -9.99 0.01 4.92
C VAL A 69 -11.26 0.29 4.12
N PHE A 70 -11.25 0.00 2.83
CA PHE A 70 -12.38 0.29 1.94
C PHE A 70 -13.25 -0.92 1.62
N LYS A 71 -12.81 -2.12 2.01
CA LYS A 71 -13.46 -3.38 1.64
C LYS A 71 -14.86 -3.52 2.23
N TYR A 72 -15.78 -4.08 1.44
CA TYR A 72 -17.03 -4.63 1.93
C TYR A 72 -16.82 -6.06 2.42
N TYR A 73 -17.71 -6.50 3.30
CA TYR A 73 -17.82 -7.89 3.70
C TYR A 73 -19.29 -8.30 3.77
N ASN A 74 -19.57 -9.59 3.68
CA ASN A 74 -20.92 -10.12 3.88
C ASN A 74 -21.09 -10.55 5.32
N ASP A 75 -22.20 -10.13 5.98
CA ASP A 75 -22.54 -10.62 7.30
C ASP A 75 -23.03 -12.08 7.23
N MET A 76 -23.25 -12.71 8.39
CA MET A 76 -23.72 -14.10 8.48
C MET A 76 -25.07 -14.35 7.78
N LYS A 77 -25.80 -13.32 7.42
CA LYS A 77 -27.05 -13.37 6.66
C LYS A 77 -26.86 -13.05 5.17
N GLY A 78 -25.62 -12.95 4.69
CA GLY A 78 -25.28 -12.62 3.31
C GLY A 78 -25.50 -11.17 2.94
N ARG A 79 -25.73 -10.25 3.90
CA ARG A 79 -25.92 -8.83 3.64
C ARG A 79 -24.60 -8.12 3.58
N GLU A 80 -24.41 -7.29 2.55
CA GLU A 80 -23.24 -6.45 2.39
C GLU A 80 -23.13 -5.42 3.52
N ARG A 81 -21.95 -5.33 4.12
CA ARG A 81 -21.61 -4.42 5.20
C ARG A 81 -20.28 -3.73 4.91
N SER A 82 -20.16 -2.49 5.33
CA SER A 82 -18.88 -1.79 5.35
C SER A 82 -18.03 -2.22 6.54
N GLY A 83 -16.70 -2.22 6.37
CA GLY A 83 -15.74 -2.55 7.41
C GLY A 83 -15.73 -1.54 8.57
N ARG A 84 -14.90 -1.82 9.59
CA ARG A 84 -14.77 -0.97 10.80
C ARG A 84 -14.28 0.43 10.51
N SER A 85 -13.55 0.62 9.42
CA SER A 85 -13.04 1.93 9.00
C SER A 85 -14.10 2.87 8.46
N PHE A 86 -15.26 2.36 8.05
CA PHE A 86 -16.33 3.18 7.48
C PHE A 86 -17.00 4.06 8.53
N LEU A 87 -17.13 5.36 8.23
CA LEU A 87 -17.84 6.32 9.08
C LEU A 87 -19.25 6.61 8.53
N LYS A 88 -19.31 7.29 7.42
CA LYS A 88 -20.55 7.67 6.70
C LYS A 88 -20.21 8.12 5.29
N ASP A 89 -21.17 8.11 4.41
CA ASP A 89 -21.03 8.53 3.01
C ASP A 89 -19.84 7.82 2.35
N ASN A 90 -18.78 8.54 1.96
CA ASN A 90 -17.52 8.01 1.45
C ASN A 90 -16.33 8.30 2.39
N LEU A 91 -16.60 8.53 3.69
CA LEU A 91 -15.60 8.84 4.69
C LEU A 91 -15.22 7.59 5.49
N PHE A 92 -13.92 7.44 5.70
CA PHE A 92 -13.34 6.33 6.44
C PHE A 92 -12.37 6.85 7.49
N ILE A 93 -12.18 6.08 8.55
CA ILE A 93 -11.16 6.33 9.56
C ILE A 93 -10.00 5.36 9.35
N VAL A 94 -8.78 5.89 9.38
CA VAL A 94 -7.53 5.13 9.24
C VAL A 94 -6.67 5.40 10.47
N GLU A 95 -6.36 4.36 11.21
CA GLU A 95 -5.41 4.43 12.31
C GLU A 95 -3.97 4.51 11.79
N PRO A 96 -3.01 5.06 12.58
CA PRO A 96 -1.61 5.19 12.13
C PRO A 96 -0.94 3.88 11.72
N ASN A 97 -1.40 2.74 12.23
CA ASN A 97 -0.88 1.41 11.88
C ASN A 97 -1.57 0.77 10.66
N GLN A 98 -2.55 1.44 10.06
CA GLN A 98 -3.32 0.94 8.91
C GLN A 98 -2.86 1.51 7.58
N PHE A 99 -1.82 2.34 7.56
CA PHE A 99 -1.18 2.79 6.32
C PHE A 99 0.33 2.57 6.37
N PHE A 100 0.97 2.52 5.23
CA PHE A 100 2.34 2.03 5.08
C PHE A 100 3.29 3.05 4.49
N MET A 101 2.76 3.96 3.68
CA MET A 101 3.47 5.08 3.09
C MET A 101 2.47 6.18 2.71
N TYR A 102 2.99 7.34 2.43
CA TYR A 102 2.20 8.50 2.01
C TYR A 102 2.92 9.28 0.91
N LYS A 103 2.15 9.94 0.06
CA LYS A 103 2.64 10.80 -1.01
C LYS A 103 2.45 12.25 -0.60
N GLN A 104 3.54 12.99 -0.60
CA GLN A 104 3.59 14.42 -0.30
C GLN A 104 4.47 15.11 -1.34
N ASP A 105 4.04 16.20 -1.92
CA ASP A 105 4.79 16.95 -2.96
C ASP A 105 5.33 16.03 -4.06
N GLU A 106 4.47 15.12 -4.57
CA GLU A 106 4.77 14.11 -5.60
C GLU A 106 5.84 13.07 -5.20
N LYS A 107 6.27 13.04 -3.93
CA LYS A 107 7.24 12.07 -3.43
C LYS A 107 6.58 11.08 -2.46
N TRP A 108 6.85 9.81 -2.67
CA TRP A 108 6.49 8.76 -1.72
C TRP A 108 7.46 8.71 -0.56
N LYS A 109 6.92 8.64 0.65
CA LYS A 109 7.67 8.47 1.90
C LYS A 109 7.10 7.29 2.66
N SER A 110 7.97 6.48 3.25
CA SER A 110 7.54 5.37 4.09
C SER A 110 6.97 5.86 5.41
N HIS A 111 6.14 5.03 6.04
CA HIS A 111 5.58 5.28 7.37
C HIS A 111 6.07 4.23 8.36
N LEU A 112 6.43 4.66 9.58
CA LEU A 112 6.96 3.80 10.65
C LEU A 112 8.19 3.00 10.19
N ASP A 113 8.22 1.71 10.51
CA ASP A 113 9.28 0.74 10.21
C ASP A 113 9.13 0.06 8.84
N TYR A 114 8.24 0.56 7.98
CA TYR A 114 8.06 -0.01 6.64
C TYR A 114 9.12 0.51 5.66
N CYS A 115 9.51 -0.35 4.73
CA CYS A 115 10.28 0.01 3.54
C CYS A 115 9.69 -0.68 2.31
N PHE A 116 10.04 -0.17 1.14
CA PHE A 116 9.54 -0.71 -0.12
C PHE A 116 10.71 -1.11 -1.01
N VAL A 117 10.68 -2.34 -1.46
CA VAL A 117 11.73 -2.99 -2.21
C VAL A 117 11.21 -3.34 -3.60
N LYS A 118 11.92 -2.91 -4.63
CA LYS A 118 11.67 -3.36 -6.00
C LYS A 118 12.31 -4.74 -6.17
N PRO A 119 11.54 -5.80 -6.50
CA PRO A 119 12.10 -7.13 -6.69
C PRO A 119 13.13 -7.15 -7.82
N SER A 120 14.21 -7.89 -7.64
CA SER A 120 15.19 -8.12 -8.71
C SER A 120 14.58 -9.04 -9.76
N SER A 121 14.61 -8.64 -11.04
CA SER A 121 14.28 -9.54 -12.15
C SER A 121 15.34 -10.62 -12.26
N LYS A 122 14.93 -11.86 -12.56
CA LYS A 122 15.88 -12.87 -13.03
C LYS A 122 16.37 -12.45 -14.42
N GLU A 123 17.67 -12.51 -14.66
CA GLU A 123 18.19 -12.46 -16.02
C GLU A 123 17.51 -13.60 -16.80
N GLU A 124 17.04 -13.31 -18.01
CA GLU A 124 16.37 -14.27 -18.87
C GLU A 124 17.33 -15.43 -19.18
N SER A 125 17.30 -16.48 -18.38
CA SER A 125 17.89 -17.76 -18.74
C SER A 125 16.86 -18.50 -19.59
N VAL A 126 17.26 -18.89 -20.79
CA VAL A 126 16.43 -19.52 -21.82
C VAL A 126 15.85 -20.89 -21.40
N ILE A 127 16.11 -21.37 -20.21
CA ILE A 127 15.70 -22.68 -19.70
C ILE A 127 14.84 -22.52 -18.46
N PHE A 128 13.54 -22.74 -18.65
CA PHE A 128 12.49 -22.98 -17.65
C PHE A 128 12.69 -22.39 -16.24
N ASN A 129 12.05 -21.24 -15.98
CA ASN A 129 11.67 -20.89 -14.62
C ASN A 129 10.39 -20.02 -14.62
N SER A 130 9.38 -20.51 -13.93
CA SER A 130 8.07 -19.89 -13.78
C SER A 130 8.07 -18.59 -12.96
N ASP A 131 9.15 -18.29 -12.24
CA ASP A 131 9.23 -17.13 -11.35
C ASP A 131 9.92 -15.96 -12.05
N LYS A 132 9.22 -14.85 -12.16
CA LYS A 132 9.71 -13.62 -12.80
C LYS A 132 10.84 -12.92 -12.04
N TYR A 133 11.01 -13.22 -10.75
CA TYR A 133 11.92 -12.49 -9.88
C TYR A 133 12.97 -13.40 -9.24
N GLN A 134 14.14 -12.85 -8.97
CA GLN A 134 15.16 -13.52 -8.17
C GLN A 134 14.66 -13.63 -6.73
N ALA A 135 14.71 -14.84 -6.17
CA ALA A 135 14.20 -15.10 -4.83
C ALA A 135 14.95 -14.25 -3.77
N LEU A 136 14.18 -13.65 -2.86
CA LEU A 136 14.67 -12.97 -1.65
C LEU A 136 15.67 -11.83 -1.88
N THR A 137 15.67 -11.23 -3.06
CA THR A 137 16.56 -10.10 -3.39
C THR A 137 15.80 -8.98 -4.08
N GLY A 138 16.24 -7.76 -3.86
CA GLY A 138 15.65 -6.59 -4.48
C GLY A 138 16.47 -5.34 -4.25
N THR A 139 15.95 -4.21 -4.73
CA THR A 139 16.55 -2.88 -4.56
C THR A 139 15.64 -2.02 -3.70
N ILE A 140 16.17 -1.34 -2.71
CA ILE A 140 15.42 -0.40 -1.88
C ILE A 140 14.91 0.75 -2.79
N GLU A 141 13.61 0.86 -2.95
CA GLU A 141 12.97 1.97 -3.70
C GLU A 141 12.58 3.10 -2.75
N ILE A 142 12.07 2.76 -1.54
CA ILE A 142 11.72 3.74 -0.53
C ILE A 142 12.24 3.22 0.81
N THR A 143 13.16 3.96 1.40
CA THR A 143 13.73 3.67 2.72
C THR A 143 12.88 4.27 3.84
N ASN A 144 13.27 4.03 5.10
CA ASN A 144 12.68 4.64 6.28
C ASN A 144 13.77 5.18 7.22
N PRO A 145 13.42 5.99 8.24
CA PRO A 145 14.43 6.59 9.14
C PRO A 145 15.30 5.56 9.87
N GLU A 146 14.75 4.39 10.23
CA GLU A 146 15.52 3.32 10.89
C GLU A 146 16.61 2.78 9.98
N LEU A 147 16.26 2.37 8.75
CA LEU A 147 17.23 1.87 7.78
C LEU A 147 18.23 2.94 7.37
N THR A 148 17.78 4.17 7.19
CA THR A 148 18.68 5.30 6.87
C THR A 148 19.70 5.53 7.99
N SER A 149 19.31 5.42 9.26
CA SER A 149 20.23 5.54 10.40
C SER A 149 21.29 4.44 10.44
N LEU A 150 20.99 3.26 9.86
CA LEU A 150 21.92 2.15 9.69
C LEU A 150 22.77 2.26 8.40
N GLY A 151 22.62 3.34 7.64
CA GLY A 151 23.38 3.60 6.41
C GLY A 151 22.76 3.02 5.14
N VAL A 152 21.58 2.39 5.21
CA VAL A 152 20.87 1.86 4.04
C VAL A 152 20.22 2.99 3.27
N LYS A 153 20.41 3.03 1.95
CA LYS A 153 19.92 4.08 1.05
C LYS A 153 19.01 3.53 -0.02
N GLU A 154 18.23 4.42 -0.62
CA GLU A 154 17.51 4.12 -1.86
C GLU A 154 18.51 3.76 -2.96
N GLY A 155 18.23 2.70 -3.70
CA GLY A 155 19.13 2.14 -4.70
C GLY A 155 20.02 0.99 -4.21
N ASP A 156 20.14 0.77 -2.89
CA ASP A 156 20.91 -0.34 -2.36
C ASP A 156 20.25 -1.68 -2.69
N LYS A 157 21.06 -2.62 -3.12
CA LYS A 157 20.63 -4.01 -3.29
C LYS A 157 20.61 -4.71 -1.94
N VAL A 158 19.51 -5.42 -1.67
CA VAL A 158 19.32 -6.09 -0.38
C VAL A 158 18.81 -7.52 -0.54
N CYS A 159 19.07 -8.32 0.48
CA CYS A 159 18.36 -9.58 0.71
C CYS A 159 17.34 -9.39 1.82
N PHE A 160 16.27 -10.17 1.80
CA PHE A 160 15.20 -10.11 2.80
C PHE A 160 14.73 -11.52 3.21
N LYS A 161 14.01 -11.62 4.30
CA LYS A 161 13.48 -12.88 4.82
C LYS A 161 12.36 -13.41 3.92
N PRO A 162 12.25 -14.75 3.74
CA PRO A 162 11.13 -15.35 3.04
C PRO A 162 9.79 -14.99 3.73
N GLU A 163 8.71 -14.90 2.94
CA GLU A 163 7.35 -14.61 3.39
C GLU A 163 7.20 -13.26 4.10
N SER A 164 8.16 -12.33 3.90
CA SER A 164 8.09 -10.97 4.44
C SER A 164 7.57 -9.96 3.44
N GLU A 165 7.58 -10.32 2.17
CA GLU A 165 7.15 -9.51 1.06
C GLU A 165 5.61 -9.45 0.97
N TYR A 166 5.09 -8.25 0.79
CA TYR A 166 3.69 -8.02 0.48
C TYR A 166 3.61 -7.10 -0.74
N GLU A 167 3.07 -7.63 -1.83
CA GLU A 167 3.07 -6.92 -3.11
C GLU A 167 2.11 -5.73 -3.14
N PHE A 168 2.61 -4.62 -3.66
CA PHE A 168 1.86 -3.43 -4.02
C PHE A 168 2.21 -2.99 -5.44
N LYS A 169 1.21 -2.43 -6.13
CA LYS A 169 1.42 -1.69 -7.38
C LYS A 169 1.33 -0.20 -7.08
N ILE A 170 2.43 0.51 -7.25
CA ILE A 170 2.57 1.93 -6.96
C ILE A 170 3.18 2.59 -8.20
N ASP A 171 2.48 3.55 -8.81
CA ASP A 171 2.92 4.27 -10.02
C ASP A 171 3.46 3.28 -11.09
N ASP A 172 2.64 2.23 -11.41
CA ASP A 172 2.94 1.15 -12.36
C ASP A 172 4.16 0.26 -12.02
N LYS A 173 4.78 0.46 -10.85
CA LYS A 173 5.85 -0.40 -10.34
C LYS A 173 5.30 -1.45 -9.38
N THR A 174 5.81 -2.67 -9.48
CA THR A 174 5.63 -3.69 -8.45
C THR A 174 6.65 -3.46 -7.36
N LEU A 175 6.18 -3.23 -6.14
CA LEU A 175 7.00 -3.05 -4.94
C LEU A 175 6.57 -4.03 -3.85
N TYR A 176 7.55 -4.53 -3.11
CA TYR A 176 7.32 -5.34 -1.92
C TYR A 176 7.40 -4.47 -0.68
N ARG A 177 6.29 -4.33 0.04
CA ARG A 177 6.28 -3.73 1.36
C ARG A 177 6.82 -4.73 2.37
N MET A 178 7.76 -4.32 3.18
CA MET A 178 8.25 -5.10 4.31
C MET A 178 8.66 -4.19 5.47
N LYS A 179 8.98 -4.78 6.61
CA LYS A 179 9.53 -4.06 7.76
C LYS A 179 11.04 -4.05 7.72
N SER A 180 11.68 -3.02 8.30
CA SER A 180 13.14 -2.91 8.40
C SER A 180 13.82 -4.19 8.88
N LYS A 181 13.28 -4.84 9.91
CA LYS A 181 13.81 -6.09 10.49
C LYS A 181 13.80 -7.30 9.55
N ASN A 182 13.12 -7.19 8.42
CA ASN A 182 13.08 -8.25 7.42
C ASN A 182 14.21 -8.14 6.39
N ILE A 183 14.87 -6.98 6.32
CA ILE A 183 16.12 -6.82 5.55
C ILE A 183 17.22 -7.57 6.29
N THR A 184 17.90 -8.49 5.60
CA THR A 184 18.89 -9.38 6.20
C THR A 184 20.32 -9.04 5.81
N MET A 185 20.52 -8.48 4.62
CA MET A 185 21.83 -8.18 4.09
C MET A 185 21.76 -7.03 3.09
N ILE A 186 22.77 -6.20 3.06
CA ILE A 186 23.07 -5.22 2.00
C ILE A 186 24.13 -5.84 1.12
N LEU A 187 23.95 -5.83 -0.21
CA LEU A 187 24.83 -6.45 -1.20
C LEU A 187 25.79 -5.44 -1.83
#